data_327051bdea52efd661d24dcb28918ddf
#
_entry.id   327051bdea52efd661d24dcb28918ddf
#
_cell.length_a   1.000
_cell.length_b   1.000
_cell.length_c   1.000
_cell.angle_alpha   90.00
_cell.angle_beta   90.00
_cell.angle_gamma   90.00
#
_symmetry.space_group_name_H-M   'P 1'
#
loop_
_entity.id
_entity.type
_entity.pdbx_description
1 polymer ?
#
loop_
_entity_poly.entity_id
_entity_poly.type
_entity_poly.pdbx_seq_one_letter_code
_entity_poly.pdbx_strand_id
1 'polypeptide(L)'
;MTDPDEGGGQAGHEHEDHCGIFTIPGPLAIQSAWRDITFDPVRDNIWTVSEGIYRTIFVEGKKGIVTFDTFTTPGGARAYAGAVQRVFPRKPIHSIVYSHEHLDHTGYAADLAPDADIFAHELCNDVIKGRQSDGQLPATQTWSDERKAFNVDGIECELIYPGPTHGDGNIAAYFPQSKVLFMVDTVIPGVGYTFFPDWHLTPYVPVMRRLLSLDWDVFVPGHFWITDRQGFQDSLDYYDQMADIAQDAIAKGLDPNDFEAVTAYTNENLEDRYGRLFRFDEYCAMNLSRYMQHFLTGGWGIEGNMPFDTTPL
;
A
#
# COMPACT_ATOMS: atom_id res chain seq x y z
N MET A 1 32.91 57.59 10.05
CA MET A 1 33.70 56.69 10.93
C MET A 1 32.80 55.54 11.33
N THR A 2 33.13 54.42 10.72
CA THR A 2 32.97 53.04 11.14
C THR A 2 31.57 52.52 11.43
N ASP A 3 31.01 51.93 10.41
CA ASP A 3 30.34 50.66 10.44
C ASP A 3 31.39 49.51 10.37
N PRO A 4 31.21 48.33 10.91
CA PRO A 4 30.44 47.32 10.19
C PRO A 4 29.59 46.41 11.06
N ASP A 5 28.48 46.11 10.48
CA ASP A 5 27.53 45.12 10.91
C ASP A 5 27.98 43.74 10.38
N GLU A 6 28.27 42.83 11.27
CA GLU A 6 28.48 41.42 10.91
C GLU A 6 27.16 40.66 11.08
N GLY A 7 26.47 40.53 9.97
CA GLY A 7 25.33 39.63 9.86
C GLY A 7 25.74 38.16 9.91
N GLY A 8 25.57 37.54 11.06
CA GLY A 8 25.62 36.08 11.22
C GLY A 8 24.48 35.43 10.44
N GLY A 9 24.78 34.85 9.29
CA GLY A 9 23.88 33.99 8.57
C GLY A 9 23.62 32.75 9.39
N GLN A 10 22.42 32.63 9.93
CA GLN A 10 21.88 31.35 10.32
C GLN A 10 21.70 30.51 9.06
N ALA A 11 22.51 29.47 8.91
CA ALA A 11 22.24 28.40 7.98
C ALA A 11 20.87 27.81 8.39
N GLY A 12 19.85 28.13 7.61
CA GLY A 12 18.60 27.43 7.67
C GLY A 12 18.89 25.96 7.37
N HIS A 13 18.68 25.09 8.33
CA HIS A 13 18.46 23.70 8.05
C HIS A 13 17.20 23.68 7.19
N GLU A 14 17.38 23.51 5.88
CA GLU A 14 16.32 23.01 5.03
C GLU A 14 15.96 21.64 5.61
N HIS A 15 14.91 21.60 6.39
CA HIS A 15 14.20 20.37 6.60
C HIS A 15 13.75 19.95 5.21
N GLU A 16 14.47 18.99 4.63
CA GLU A 16 13.89 18.20 3.56
C GLU A 16 12.61 17.63 4.18
N ASP A 17 11.48 18.17 3.74
CA ASP A 17 10.16 17.60 4.02
C ASP A 17 10.12 16.23 3.35
N HIS A 18 10.72 15.26 3.99
CA HIS A 18 10.45 13.85 3.69
C HIS A 18 9.01 13.63 4.11
N CYS A 19 8.12 13.82 3.15
CA CYS A 19 6.71 13.55 3.29
C CYS A 19 6.56 12.07 3.63
N GLY A 20 6.57 11.79 4.93
CA GLY A 20 6.19 10.47 5.40
C GLY A 20 4.75 10.21 5.01
N ILE A 21 4.48 8.99 4.70
CA ILE A 21 3.15 8.48 4.35
C ILE A 21 2.08 8.96 5.34
N PHE A 22 2.48 9.42 6.51
CA PHE A 22 1.63 9.54 7.70
C PHE A 22 1.73 10.81 8.53
N THR A 23 2.46 11.77 8.10
CA THR A 23 1.95 13.09 8.39
C THR A 23 0.74 13.19 7.48
N ILE A 24 -0.48 13.28 8.05
CA ILE A 24 -1.63 13.69 7.26
C ILE A 24 -1.20 15.02 6.68
N PRO A 25 -0.72 15.07 5.44
CA PRO A 25 -0.26 16.32 4.89
C PRO A 25 -1.52 17.13 4.71
N GLY A 26 -1.48 18.37 5.08
CA GLY A 26 -2.50 19.28 4.59
C GLY A 26 -2.57 19.16 3.05
N PRO A 27 -3.70 19.50 2.43
CA PRO A 27 -3.90 19.36 0.97
C PRO A 27 -2.75 19.86 0.09
N LEU A 28 -1.96 20.80 0.59
CA LEU A 28 -0.79 21.37 -0.11
C LEU A 28 0.45 20.46 -0.09
N ALA A 29 0.67 19.72 0.97
CA ALA A 29 1.81 18.78 1.06
C ALA A 29 1.57 17.55 0.19
N ILE A 30 0.34 17.06 0.12
CA ILE A 30 -0.06 16.03 -0.85
C ILE A 30 0.23 16.51 -2.28
N GLN A 31 -0.19 17.73 -2.64
CA GLN A 31 0.04 18.28 -3.98
C GLN A 31 1.53 18.48 -4.33
N SER A 32 2.39 18.74 -3.37
CA SER A 32 3.83 18.93 -3.61
C SER A 32 4.59 17.61 -3.77
N ALA A 33 4.17 16.54 -3.11
CA ALA A 33 4.79 15.22 -3.21
C ALA A 33 4.53 14.52 -4.56
N TRP A 34 3.59 15.00 -5.38
CA TRP A 34 3.03 14.29 -6.54
C TRP A 34 3.38 14.91 -7.90
N ARG A 35 4.55 15.47 -8.02
CA ARG A 35 4.93 16.19 -9.25
C ARG A 35 5.59 15.32 -10.31
N ASP A 36 6.20 14.20 -9.93
CA ASP A 36 6.98 13.38 -10.85
C ASP A 36 6.36 12.01 -11.02
N ILE A 37 5.74 11.80 -12.18
CA ILE A 37 5.35 10.45 -12.60
C ILE A 37 6.55 9.76 -13.24
N THR A 38 6.88 8.59 -12.70
CA THR A 38 7.84 7.67 -13.31
C THR A 38 7.14 6.37 -13.73
N PHE A 39 7.65 5.72 -14.77
CA PHE A 39 7.14 4.44 -15.23
C PHE A 39 8.28 3.60 -15.81
N ASP A 40 8.29 2.33 -15.46
CA ASP A 40 9.34 1.39 -15.83
C ASP A 40 8.75 0.01 -16.15
N PRO A 41 9.38 -0.79 -17.04
CA PRO A 41 8.99 -2.17 -17.22
C PRO A 41 9.31 -2.99 -15.96
N VAL A 42 8.36 -3.83 -15.54
CA VAL A 42 8.57 -4.82 -14.46
C VAL A 42 9.04 -6.13 -15.06
N ARG A 43 8.20 -6.73 -15.88
CA ARG A 43 8.48 -7.98 -16.60
C ARG A 43 7.46 -8.20 -17.73
N ASP A 44 7.90 -8.71 -18.85
CA ASP A 44 7.08 -8.97 -20.04
C ASP A 44 6.25 -7.73 -20.44
N ASN A 45 4.92 -7.84 -20.41
CA ASN A 45 3.98 -6.76 -20.72
C ASN A 45 3.47 -6.01 -19.47
N ILE A 46 4.07 -6.21 -18.31
CA ILE A 46 3.72 -5.56 -17.06
C ILE A 46 4.65 -4.37 -16.82
N TRP A 47 4.06 -3.20 -16.60
CA TRP A 47 4.73 -1.95 -16.31
C TRP A 47 4.32 -1.44 -14.93
N THR A 48 5.21 -0.77 -14.23
CA THR A 48 4.88 -0.02 -13.03
C THR A 48 4.81 1.46 -13.34
N VAL A 49 3.97 2.18 -12.62
CA VAL A 49 3.90 3.63 -12.61
C VAL A 49 3.90 4.11 -11.17
N SER A 50 4.64 5.17 -10.89
CA SER A 50 4.71 5.77 -9.55
C SER A 50 4.44 7.25 -9.60
N GLU A 51 3.72 7.74 -8.60
CA GLU A 51 3.51 9.16 -8.33
C GLU A 51 3.97 9.44 -6.89
N GLY A 52 5.19 9.99 -6.77
CA GLY A 52 5.82 10.13 -5.45
C GLY A 52 6.04 8.78 -4.78
N ILE A 53 5.40 8.60 -3.62
CA ILE A 53 5.49 7.37 -2.85
C ILE A 53 4.50 6.27 -3.29
N TYR A 54 3.49 6.62 -4.07
CA TYR A 54 2.47 5.69 -4.55
C TYR A 54 2.96 4.94 -5.78
N ARG A 55 2.57 3.70 -5.87
CA ARG A 55 2.94 2.81 -6.98
C ARG A 55 1.76 1.93 -7.38
N THR A 56 1.64 1.72 -8.68
CA THR A 56 0.71 0.73 -9.22
C THR A 56 1.28 0.11 -10.49
N ILE A 57 0.49 -0.71 -11.17
CA ILE A 57 0.87 -1.36 -12.43
C ILE A 57 -0.14 -1.10 -13.54
N PHE A 58 0.34 -1.22 -14.77
CA PHE A 58 -0.51 -1.39 -15.94
C PHE A 58 0.04 -2.49 -16.85
N VAL A 59 -0.84 -3.13 -17.59
CA VAL A 59 -0.51 -4.32 -18.38
C VAL A 59 -0.97 -4.14 -19.82
N GLU A 60 -0.07 -4.41 -20.75
CA GLU A 60 -0.38 -4.34 -22.17
C GLU A 60 -1.13 -5.58 -22.63
N GLY A 61 -2.36 -5.39 -23.13
CA GLY A 61 -3.12 -6.40 -23.85
C GLY A 61 -2.94 -6.31 -25.36
N LYS A 62 -3.66 -7.14 -26.09
CA LYS A 62 -3.62 -7.19 -27.56
C LYS A 62 -4.16 -5.91 -28.21
N LYS A 63 -5.24 -5.35 -27.69
CA LYS A 63 -5.95 -4.19 -28.26
C LYS A 63 -5.80 -2.93 -27.41
N GLY A 64 -5.58 -3.05 -26.12
CA GLY A 64 -5.55 -1.93 -25.19
C GLY A 64 -4.76 -2.25 -23.92
N ILE A 65 -5.02 -1.47 -22.90
CA ILE A 65 -4.32 -1.51 -21.61
C ILE A 65 -5.34 -1.80 -20.50
N VAL A 66 -4.93 -2.65 -19.58
CA VAL A 66 -5.55 -2.79 -18.25
C VAL A 66 -4.68 -2.06 -17.24
N THR A 67 -5.27 -1.13 -16.50
CA THR A 67 -4.61 -0.46 -15.39
C THR A 67 -5.09 -1.04 -14.06
N PHE A 68 -4.23 -0.96 -13.06
CA PHE A 68 -4.61 -1.21 -11.68
C PHE A 68 -4.59 0.12 -10.95
N ASP A 69 -5.63 0.37 -10.13
CA ASP A 69 -5.83 1.62 -9.42
C ASP A 69 -5.77 2.88 -10.30
N THR A 70 -5.85 4.05 -9.67
CA THR A 70 -6.05 5.31 -10.40
C THR A 70 -5.29 6.49 -9.82
N PHE A 71 -4.65 6.31 -8.65
CA PHE A 71 -4.10 7.37 -7.78
C PHE A 71 -5.17 8.26 -7.10
N THR A 72 -4.71 9.23 -6.32
CA THR A 72 -5.52 9.98 -5.35
C THR A 72 -6.17 11.24 -5.92
N THR A 73 -5.61 11.84 -6.97
CA THR A 73 -6.07 13.13 -7.48
C THR A 73 -6.45 13.08 -8.94
N PRO A 74 -7.35 13.99 -9.38
CA PRO A 74 -7.63 14.13 -10.81
C PRO A 74 -6.37 14.38 -11.65
N GLY A 75 -5.39 15.11 -11.07
CA GLY A 75 -4.10 15.39 -11.72
C GLY A 75 -3.25 14.14 -11.87
N GLY A 76 -3.15 13.33 -10.80
CA GLY A 76 -2.45 12.06 -10.80
C GLY A 76 -3.04 11.06 -11.77
N ALA A 77 -4.38 10.90 -11.76
CA ALA A 77 -5.08 10.03 -12.69
C ALA A 77 -4.81 10.41 -14.16
N ARG A 78 -4.89 11.71 -14.50
CA ARG A 78 -4.54 12.20 -15.85
C ARG A 78 -3.06 12.03 -16.19
N ALA A 79 -2.17 12.21 -15.22
CA ALA A 79 -0.73 12.01 -15.42
C ALA A 79 -0.41 10.52 -15.63
N TYR A 80 -1.12 9.62 -14.94
CA TYR A 80 -1.05 8.18 -15.17
C TYR A 80 -1.51 7.82 -16.60
N ALA A 81 -2.68 8.32 -17.04
CA ALA A 81 -3.13 8.15 -18.41
C ALA A 81 -2.07 8.64 -19.42
N GLY A 82 -1.46 9.79 -19.14
CA GLY A 82 -0.36 10.34 -19.96
C GLY A 82 0.88 9.45 -19.97
N ALA A 83 1.23 8.78 -18.88
CA ALA A 83 2.32 7.82 -18.82
C ALA A 83 2.03 6.59 -19.70
N VAL A 84 0.83 6.01 -19.56
CA VAL A 84 0.38 4.92 -20.44
C VAL A 84 0.44 5.31 -21.91
N GLN A 85 -0.04 6.48 -22.27
CA GLN A 85 -0.02 7.00 -23.63
C GLN A 85 1.39 7.21 -24.19
N ARG A 86 2.36 7.57 -23.35
CA ARG A 86 3.78 7.70 -23.77
C ARG A 86 4.38 6.36 -24.14
N VAL A 87 4.04 5.31 -23.39
CA VAL A 87 4.52 3.95 -23.67
C VAL A 87 3.74 3.31 -24.83
N PHE A 88 2.42 3.48 -24.86
CA PHE A 88 1.52 2.83 -25.80
C PHE A 88 0.58 3.84 -26.51
N PRO A 89 1.09 4.69 -27.41
CA PRO A 89 0.33 5.83 -27.97
C PRO A 89 -0.96 5.48 -28.71
N ARG A 90 -1.13 4.23 -29.09
CA ARG A 90 -2.28 3.77 -29.89
C ARG A 90 -3.19 2.78 -29.17
N LYS A 91 -2.94 2.51 -27.89
CA LYS A 91 -3.72 1.56 -27.10
C LYS A 91 -4.54 2.31 -26.06
N PRO A 92 -5.87 2.24 -26.11
CA PRO A 92 -6.71 2.84 -25.08
C PRO A 92 -6.62 2.05 -23.78
N ILE A 93 -6.80 2.73 -22.65
CA ILE A 93 -7.13 2.09 -21.38
C ILE A 93 -8.61 1.68 -21.47
N HIS A 94 -8.92 0.39 -21.34
CA HIS A 94 -10.28 -0.12 -21.45
C HIS A 94 -10.78 -0.80 -20.17
N SER A 95 -9.89 -1.09 -19.23
CA SER A 95 -10.25 -1.70 -17.96
C SER A 95 -9.40 -1.17 -16.84
N ILE A 96 -10.00 -0.99 -15.68
CA ILE A 96 -9.37 -0.61 -14.41
C ILE A 96 -9.69 -1.70 -13.40
N VAL A 97 -8.70 -2.19 -12.68
CA VAL A 97 -8.89 -3.13 -11.57
C VAL A 97 -8.56 -2.40 -10.28
N TYR A 98 -9.50 -2.30 -9.37
CA TYR A 98 -9.27 -1.72 -8.06
C TYR A 98 -8.62 -2.75 -7.13
N SER A 99 -7.55 -2.34 -6.45
CA SER A 99 -6.89 -3.14 -5.43
C SER A 99 -7.71 -3.24 -4.15
N HIS A 100 -8.24 -2.12 -3.69
CA HIS A 100 -9.04 -1.99 -2.49
C HIS A 100 -9.83 -0.66 -2.50
N GLU A 101 -10.53 -0.35 -1.43
CA GLU A 101 -11.49 0.78 -1.38
C GLU A 101 -10.89 2.15 -1.06
N HIS A 102 -9.61 2.28 -0.73
CA HIS A 102 -9.04 3.55 -0.32
C HIS A 102 -8.90 4.54 -1.48
N LEU A 103 -9.21 5.81 -1.18
CA LEU A 103 -9.25 6.90 -2.16
C LEU A 103 -7.89 7.25 -2.75
N ASP A 104 -6.83 7.04 -2.00
CA ASP A 104 -5.47 7.32 -2.43
C ASP A 104 -4.95 6.33 -3.49
N HIS A 105 -5.69 5.25 -3.72
CA HIS A 105 -5.43 4.28 -4.78
C HIS A 105 -6.51 4.26 -5.85
N THR A 106 -7.79 4.36 -5.48
CA THR A 106 -8.92 4.11 -6.38
C THR A 106 -9.86 5.30 -6.57
N GLY A 107 -9.37 6.52 -6.31
CA GLY A 107 -10.08 7.74 -6.66
C GLY A 107 -10.07 8.01 -8.18
N TYR A 108 -10.86 8.90 -8.68
CA TYR A 108 -10.78 9.56 -10.00
C TYR A 108 -10.62 8.67 -11.23
N ALA A 109 -11.27 7.52 -11.28
CA ALA A 109 -11.24 6.61 -12.43
C ALA A 109 -11.71 7.28 -13.74
N ALA A 110 -12.68 8.20 -13.66
CA ALA A 110 -13.14 8.96 -14.82
C ALA A 110 -12.07 9.89 -15.41
N ASP A 111 -11.13 10.38 -14.59
CA ASP A 111 -10.00 11.18 -15.07
C ASP A 111 -8.88 10.31 -15.68
N LEU A 112 -8.79 9.05 -15.29
CA LEU A 112 -7.86 8.08 -15.89
C LEU A 112 -8.39 7.57 -17.22
N ALA A 113 -9.61 7.01 -17.23
CA ALA A 113 -10.23 6.42 -18.40
C ALA A 113 -11.78 6.38 -18.24
N PRO A 114 -12.50 7.41 -18.72
CA PRO A 114 -13.94 7.57 -18.46
C PRO A 114 -14.82 6.45 -19.00
N ASP A 115 -14.37 5.76 -20.05
CA ASP A 115 -15.13 4.71 -20.73
C ASP A 115 -14.65 3.29 -20.33
N ALA A 116 -13.74 3.16 -19.37
CA ALA A 116 -13.21 1.86 -18.95
C ALA A 116 -14.19 1.08 -18.07
N ASP A 117 -14.21 -0.24 -18.24
CA ASP A 117 -14.84 -1.13 -17.27
C ASP A 117 -14.02 -1.14 -15.97
N ILE A 118 -14.69 -1.02 -14.83
CA ILE A 118 -14.06 -1.05 -13.51
C ILE A 118 -14.36 -2.37 -12.83
N PHE A 119 -13.31 -3.09 -12.42
CA PHE A 119 -13.38 -4.37 -11.73
C PHE A 119 -12.96 -4.20 -10.27
N ALA A 120 -13.75 -4.74 -9.34
CA ALA A 120 -13.40 -4.77 -7.92
C ALA A 120 -13.96 -6.01 -7.23
N HIS A 121 -13.32 -6.45 -6.15
CA HIS A 121 -13.93 -7.40 -5.24
C HIS A 121 -15.22 -6.82 -4.64
N GLU A 122 -16.23 -7.65 -4.38
CA GLU A 122 -17.54 -7.19 -3.88
C GLU A 122 -17.41 -6.42 -2.57
N LEU A 123 -16.58 -6.89 -1.63
CA LEU A 123 -16.31 -6.21 -0.36
C LEU A 123 -15.76 -4.78 -0.58
N CYS A 124 -14.76 -4.62 -1.45
CA CYS A 124 -14.23 -3.30 -1.83
C CYS A 124 -15.34 -2.41 -2.39
N ASN A 125 -16.12 -2.92 -3.34
CA ASN A 125 -17.17 -2.17 -4.01
C ASN A 125 -18.32 -1.77 -3.06
N ASP A 126 -18.65 -2.58 -2.08
CA ASP A 126 -19.68 -2.28 -1.09
C ASP A 126 -19.26 -1.12 -0.17
N VAL A 127 -18.00 -1.07 0.24
CA VAL A 127 -17.44 0.07 0.97
C VAL A 127 -17.50 1.35 0.12
N ILE A 128 -17.09 1.28 -1.15
CA ILE A 128 -17.15 2.42 -2.09
C ILE A 128 -18.58 2.95 -2.23
N LYS A 129 -19.55 2.05 -2.45
CA LYS A 129 -20.98 2.42 -2.55
C LYS A 129 -21.53 3.00 -1.26
N GLY A 130 -21.13 2.45 -0.10
CA GLY A 130 -21.57 2.95 1.21
C GLY A 130 -21.01 4.32 1.53
N ARG A 131 -19.75 4.56 1.20
CA ARG A 131 -19.05 5.81 1.50
C ARG A 131 -19.45 6.96 0.57
N GLN A 132 -19.70 6.70 -0.71
CA GLN A 132 -20.10 7.68 -1.72
C GLN A 132 -19.15 8.90 -1.82
N SER A 133 -17.86 8.63 -1.81
CA SER A 133 -16.85 9.69 -1.90
C SER A 133 -16.81 10.31 -3.30
N ASP A 134 -16.64 11.62 -3.34
CA ASP A 134 -16.47 12.35 -4.59
C ASP A 134 -15.26 11.84 -5.39
N GLY A 135 -15.45 11.60 -6.67
CA GLY A 135 -14.41 11.15 -7.59
C GLY A 135 -14.15 9.64 -7.61
N GLN A 136 -14.65 8.88 -6.62
CA GLN A 136 -14.52 7.43 -6.59
C GLN A 136 -15.76 6.77 -7.21
N LEU A 137 -15.57 6.11 -8.35
CA LEU A 137 -16.66 5.42 -9.04
C LEU A 137 -16.80 3.99 -8.51
N PRO A 138 -18.04 3.50 -8.27
CA PRO A 138 -18.28 2.09 -8.03
C PRO A 138 -17.85 1.24 -9.23
N ALA A 139 -17.45 0.00 -8.95
CA ALA A 139 -17.12 -0.95 -9.99
C ALA A 139 -18.32 -1.29 -10.90
N THR A 140 -18.05 -1.47 -12.19
CA THR A 140 -19.03 -1.96 -13.18
C THR A 140 -19.12 -3.48 -13.19
N GLN A 141 -18.06 -4.15 -12.73
CA GLN A 141 -17.92 -5.60 -12.65
C GLN A 141 -17.40 -6.01 -11.27
N THR A 142 -18.09 -6.91 -10.59
CA THR A 142 -17.67 -7.42 -9.27
C THR A 142 -17.58 -8.94 -9.23
N TRP A 143 -16.89 -9.45 -8.22
CA TRP A 143 -16.86 -10.87 -7.86
C TRP A 143 -16.69 -11.01 -6.34
N SER A 144 -17.09 -12.16 -5.79
CA SER A 144 -17.04 -12.47 -4.35
C SER A 144 -16.22 -13.72 -4.01
N ASP A 145 -15.76 -14.45 -5.02
CA ASP A 145 -14.93 -15.64 -4.79
C ASP A 145 -13.51 -15.26 -4.37
N GLU A 146 -12.86 -16.14 -3.60
CA GLU A 146 -11.46 -15.95 -3.21
C GLU A 146 -10.52 -15.78 -4.41
N ARG A 147 -10.78 -16.49 -5.51
CA ARG A 147 -9.96 -16.43 -6.72
C ARG A 147 -10.83 -16.21 -7.95
N LYS A 148 -10.42 -15.26 -8.76
CA LYS A 148 -11.04 -14.97 -10.05
C LYS A 148 -10.00 -15.05 -11.15
N ALA A 149 -10.16 -15.98 -12.06
CA ALA A 149 -9.41 -15.94 -13.30
C ALA A 149 -9.78 -14.66 -14.09
N PHE A 150 -8.79 -13.84 -14.35
CA PHE A 150 -8.93 -12.60 -15.12
C PHE A 150 -8.28 -12.81 -16.48
N ASN A 151 -9.10 -12.90 -17.52
CA ASN A 151 -8.64 -13.02 -18.89
C ASN A 151 -9.32 -11.95 -19.74
N VAL A 152 -8.66 -10.81 -19.82
CA VAL A 152 -9.15 -9.63 -20.55
C VAL A 152 -8.11 -9.23 -21.58
N ASP A 153 -8.52 -9.14 -22.82
CA ASP A 153 -7.66 -8.74 -23.96
C ASP A 153 -6.37 -9.56 -24.11
N GLY A 154 -6.39 -10.81 -23.64
CA GLY A 154 -5.24 -11.72 -23.66
C GLY A 154 -4.24 -11.53 -22.53
N ILE A 155 -4.58 -10.71 -21.54
CA ILE A 155 -3.90 -10.62 -20.25
C ILE A 155 -4.47 -11.73 -19.37
N GLU A 156 -3.63 -12.61 -18.89
CA GLU A 156 -3.99 -13.72 -18.01
C GLU A 156 -3.37 -13.50 -16.64
N CYS A 157 -4.21 -13.24 -15.66
CA CYS A 157 -3.81 -13.22 -14.27
C CYS A 157 -4.91 -13.79 -13.37
N GLU A 158 -4.58 -14.00 -12.10
CA GLU A 158 -5.55 -14.33 -11.09
C GLU A 158 -5.71 -13.14 -10.13
N LEU A 159 -6.93 -12.67 -9.94
CA LEU A 159 -7.28 -11.74 -8.89
C LEU A 159 -7.64 -12.55 -7.66
N ILE A 160 -6.92 -12.33 -6.58
CA ILE A 160 -6.99 -13.15 -5.37
C ILE A 160 -7.37 -12.26 -4.18
N TYR A 161 -8.46 -12.60 -3.53
CA TYR A 161 -8.78 -12.09 -2.20
C TYR A 161 -8.20 -13.04 -1.16
N PRO A 162 -7.04 -12.75 -0.56
CA PRO A 162 -6.38 -13.71 0.32
C PRO A 162 -7.04 -13.80 1.71
N GLY A 163 -7.98 -12.92 2.00
CA GLY A 163 -8.60 -12.71 3.29
C GLY A 163 -8.43 -11.28 3.78
N PRO A 164 -8.95 -10.94 4.97
CA PRO A 164 -8.88 -9.60 5.52
C PRO A 164 -7.44 -9.21 5.86
N THR A 165 -7.00 -8.06 5.31
CA THR A 165 -5.65 -7.51 5.51
C THR A 165 -5.73 -6.01 5.76
N HIS A 166 -5.56 -5.18 4.73
CA HIS A 166 -5.71 -3.74 4.74
C HIS A 166 -7.01 -3.39 4.03
N GLY A 167 -8.00 -2.92 4.79
CA GLY A 167 -9.37 -2.78 4.30
C GLY A 167 -10.11 -4.12 4.13
N ASP A 168 -11.37 -4.04 3.74
CA ASP A 168 -12.26 -5.21 3.68
C ASP A 168 -12.07 -6.04 2.42
N GLY A 169 -11.79 -5.40 1.29
CA GLY A 169 -11.76 -6.03 -0.03
C GLY A 169 -10.42 -5.97 -0.76
N ASN A 170 -9.30 -5.92 -0.04
CA ASN A 170 -7.97 -5.81 -0.65
C ASN A 170 -7.58 -7.10 -1.38
N ILE A 171 -7.19 -6.98 -2.64
CA ILE A 171 -6.84 -8.10 -3.51
C ILE A 171 -5.39 -8.05 -3.96
N ALA A 172 -4.85 -9.23 -4.27
CA ALA A 172 -3.62 -9.39 -5.03
C ALA A 172 -3.93 -9.70 -6.50
N ALA A 173 -3.08 -9.24 -7.41
CA ALA A 173 -3.06 -9.70 -8.79
C ALA A 173 -1.81 -10.56 -9.02
N TYR A 174 -2.01 -11.81 -9.33
CA TYR A 174 -0.95 -12.78 -9.58
C TYR A 174 -0.83 -13.10 -11.07
N PHE A 175 0.36 -12.91 -11.61
CA PHE A 175 0.69 -13.18 -13.02
C PHE A 175 1.61 -14.41 -13.08
N PRO A 176 1.07 -15.63 -13.18
CA PRO A 176 1.85 -16.86 -13.04
C PRO A 176 2.92 -17.03 -14.11
N GLN A 177 2.67 -16.61 -15.35
CA GLN A 177 3.63 -16.74 -16.45
C GLN A 177 4.81 -15.78 -16.28
N SER A 178 4.56 -14.57 -15.84
CA SER A 178 5.58 -13.55 -15.56
C SER A 178 6.17 -13.67 -14.16
N LYS A 179 5.63 -14.54 -13.30
CA LYS A 179 6.03 -14.67 -11.90
C LYS A 179 6.04 -13.34 -11.14
N VAL A 180 5.03 -12.52 -11.36
CA VAL A 180 4.83 -11.23 -10.70
C VAL A 180 3.62 -11.32 -9.79
N LEU A 181 3.76 -10.82 -8.57
CA LEU A 181 2.68 -10.60 -7.62
C LEU A 181 2.56 -9.09 -7.38
N PHE A 182 1.37 -8.54 -7.51
CA PHE A 182 1.04 -7.16 -7.17
C PHE A 182 0.01 -7.15 -6.05
N MET A 183 0.25 -6.39 -5.00
CA MET A 183 -0.74 -6.15 -3.94
C MET A 183 -0.43 -4.84 -3.23
N VAL A 184 -1.45 -4.02 -3.08
CA VAL A 184 -1.34 -2.67 -2.52
C VAL A 184 -1.50 -2.70 -1.00
N ASP A 185 -0.74 -1.87 -0.30
CA ASP A 185 -0.85 -1.51 1.12
C ASP A 185 -0.82 -2.65 2.15
N THR A 186 -0.24 -3.76 1.78
CA THR A 186 -0.09 -4.90 2.70
C THR A 186 1.36 -5.12 3.11
N VAL A 187 2.27 -5.15 2.15
CA VAL A 187 3.71 -5.24 2.40
C VAL A 187 4.39 -4.05 1.76
N ILE A 188 5.10 -3.28 2.57
CA ILE A 188 5.92 -2.16 2.13
C ILE A 188 7.37 -2.48 2.47
N PRO A 189 8.12 -3.02 1.51
CA PRO A 189 9.44 -3.56 1.78
C PRO A 189 10.42 -2.50 2.26
N GLY A 190 11.15 -2.82 3.31
CA GLY A 190 12.21 -1.95 3.84
C GLY A 190 11.72 -0.71 4.60
N VAL A 191 10.43 -0.63 4.90
CA VAL A 191 9.83 0.50 5.64
C VAL A 191 9.24 0.02 6.95
N GLY A 192 9.50 0.74 8.04
CA GLY A 192 8.70 0.65 9.25
C GLY A 192 7.37 1.33 8.98
N TYR A 193 6.30 0.56 8.88
CA TYR A 193 5.00 1.12 8.54
C TYR A 193 4.35 1.85 9.72
N THR A 194 3.26 2.56 9.50
CA THR A 194 2.63 3.41 10.50
C THR A 194 1.84 2.69 11.58
N PHE A 195 0.83 3.41 12.12
CA PHE A 195 -0.04 2.89 13.17
C PHE A 195 -1.16 1.96 12.67
N PHE A 196 -1.14 1.54 11.42
CA PHE A 196 -2.06 0.56 10.82
C PHE A 196 -3.56 0.87 11.02
N PRO A 197 -4.08 2.01 10.54
CA PRO A 197 -5.41 2.46 10.90
C PRO A 197 -6.54 1.51 10.47
N ASP A 198 -6.42 0.88 9.31
CA ASP A 198 -7.45 0.04 8.70
C ASP A 198 -7.01 -1.42 8.52
N TRP A 199 -6.11 -1.88 9.39
CA TRP A 199 -5.53 -3.21 9.26
C TRP A 199 -6.19 -4.22 10.18
N HIS A 200 -6.51 -5.38 9.64
CA HIS A 200 -6.96 -6.55 10.38
C HIS A 200 -5.74 -7.28 10.97
N LEU A 201 -5.20 -6.79 12.07
CA LEU A 201 -3.90 -7.21 12.60
C LEU A 201 -3.85 -8.70 12.97
N THR A 202 -4.94 -9.28 13.51
CA THR A 202 -4.97 -10.71 13.87
C THR A 202 -4.77 -11.63 12.65
N PRO A 203 -5.51 -11.49 11.55
CA PRO A 203 -5.33 -12.36 10.38
C PRO A 203 -4.17 -11.92 9.47
N TYR A 204 -3.63 -10.74 9.64
CA TYR A 204 -2.73 -10.11 8.67
C TYR A 204 -1.56 -10.99 8.24
N VAL A 205 -0.67 -11.35 9.16
CA VAL A 205 0.52 -12.15 8.81
C VAL A 205 0.16 -13.56 8.33
N PRO A 206 -0.75 -14.31 9.00
CA PRO A 206 -1.22 -15.60 8.49
C PRO A 206 -1.77 -15.55 7.06
N VAL A 207 -2.62 -14.55 6.77
CA VAL A 207 -3.22 -14.36 5.45
C VAL A 207 -2.16 -14.00 4.40
N MET A 208 -1.26 -13.09 4.72
CA MET A 208 -0.19 -12.69 3.79
C MET A 208 0.79 -13.84 3.50
N ARG A 209 1.02 -14.72 4.46
CA ARG A 209 1.85 -15.93 4.23
C ARG A 209 1.25 -16.89 3.22
N ARG A 210 -0.06 -16.90 3.02
CA ARG A 210 -0.69 -17.71 1.97
C ARG A 210 -0.15 -17.34 0.58
N LEU A 211 0.13 -16.05 0.33
CA LEU A 211 0.69 -15.58 -0.94
C LEU A 211 2.11 -16.14 -1.22
N LEU A 212 2.85 -16.53 -0.20
CA LEU A 212 4.15 -17.19 -0.36
C LEU A 212 4.05 -18.61 -0.92
N SER A 213 2.87 -19.23 -0.93
CA SER A 213 2.68 -20.53 -1.57
C SER A 213 2.60 -20.45 -3.10
N LEU A 214 2.34 -19.26 -3.66
CA LEU A 214 2.34 -19.02 -5.09
C LEU A 214 3.77 -18.93 -5.64
N ASP A 215 3.95 -19.30 -6.90
CA ASP A 215 5.26 -19.28 -7.58
C ASP A 215 5.50 -17.91 -8.26
N TRP A 216 6.01 -16.96 -7.50
CA TRP A 216 6.38 -15.62 -7.98
C TRP A 216 7.80 -15.24 -7.54
N ASP A 217 8.45 -14.36 -8.30
CA ASP A 217 9.80 -13.85 -8.03
C ASP A 217 9.80 -12.36 -7.69
N VAL A 218 8.88 -11.60 -8.28
CA VAL A 218 8.81 -10.14 -8.15
C VAL A 218 7.52 -9.75 -7.44
N PHE A 219 7.65 -8.94 -6.39
CA PHE A 219 6.53 -8.33 -5.70
C PHE A 219 6.50 -6.83 -5.97
N VAL A 220 5.38 -6.34 -6.48
CA VAL A 220 5.11 -4.92 -6.69
C VAL A 220 4.13 -4.44 -5.63
N PRO A 221 4.56 -3.59 -4.68
CA PRO A 221 3.69 -3.03 -3.65
C PRO A 221 2.94 -1.79 -4.14
N GLY A 222 2.01 -1.28 -3.29
CA GLY A 222 1.33 0.00 -3.50
C GLY A 222 2.20 1.23 -3.21
N HIS A 223 3.32 1.04 -2.51
CA HIS A 223 4.20 2.12 -2.08
C HIS A 223 5.67 1.76 -2.20
N PHE A 224 6.52 2.76 -2.45
CA PHE A 224 7.99 2.72 -2.48
C PHE A 224 8.59 1.72 -3.47
N TRP A 225 9.22 0.63 -2.99
CA TRP A 225 10.14 -0.18 -3.78
C TRP A 225 9.59 -1.55 -4.13
N ILE A 226 9.83 -1.97 -5.36
CA ILE A 226 9.63 -3.35 -5.79
C ILE A 226 10.63 -4.22 -5.05
N THR A 227 10.22 -5.43 -4.70
CA THR A 227 11.06 -6.39 -4.00
C THR A 227 10.88 -7.82 -4.55
N ASP A 228 11.61 -8.75 -3.96
CA ASP A 228 11.50 -10.18 -4.18
C ASP A 228 10.82 -10.89 -2.99
N ARG A 229 10.81 -12.21 -3.04
CA ARG A 229 10.23 -13.05 -1.96
C ARG A 229 10.92 -12.83 -0.62
N GLN A 230 12.24 -12.57 -0.63
CA GLN A 230 12.96 -12.36 0.62
C GLN A 230 12.55 -11.04 1.28
N GLY A 231 12.49 -9.94 0.54
CA GLY A 231 12.03 -8.66 1.10
C GLY A 231 10.57 -8.68 1.55
N PHE A 232 9.72 -9.47 0.87
CA PHE A 232 8.36 -9.74 1.33
C PHE A 232 8.36 -10.50 2.67
N GLN A 233 9.14 -11.57 2.78
CA GLN A 233 9.26 -12.36 4.00
C GLN A 233 9.84 -11.54 5.16
N ASP A 234 10.89 -10.74 4.90
CA ASP A 234 11.50 -9.87 5.92
C ASP A 234 10.49 -8.88 6.51
N SER A 235 9.56 -8.39 5.69
CA SER A 235 8.48 -7.53 6.15
C SER A 235 7.48 -8.27 7.03
N LEU A 236 7.12 -9.49 6.67
CA LEU A 236 6.24 -10.32 7.51
C LEU A 236 6.90 -10.69 8.84
N ASP A 237 8.20 -10.97 8.82
CA ASP A 237 8.97 -11.26 10.03
C ASP A 237 9.01 -10.05 10.99
N TYR A 238 9.06 -8.83 10.44
CA TYR A 238 8.96 -7.61 11.24
C TYR A 238 7.62 -7.52 11.96
N TYR A 239 6.52 -7.79 11.26
CA TYR A 239 5.17 -7.72 11.84
C TYR A 239 4.91 -8.85 12.84
N ASP A 240 5.37 -10.06 12.58
CA ASP A 240 5.31 -11.16 13.54
C ASP A 240 6.06 -10.81 14.84
N GLN A 241 7.27 -10.31 14.69
CA GLN A 241 8.07 -9.94 15.86
C GLN A 241 7.44 -8.75 16.60
N MET A 242 6.82 -7.81 15.89
CA MET A 242 6.06 -6.72 16.50
C MET A 242 4.89 -7.26 17.34
N ALA A 243 4.17 -8.26 16.85
CA ALA A 243 3.09 -8.90 17.59
C ALA A 243 3.61 -9.60 18.87
N ASP A 244 4.74 -10.31 18.76
CA ASP A 244 5.34 -11.01 19.90
C ASP A 244 5.78 -10.04 21.00
N ILE A 245 6.51 -8.97 20.64
CA ILE A 245 6.96 -7.98 21.64
C ILE A 245 5.82 -7.16 22.22
N ALA A 246 4.71 -6.98 21.49
CA ALA A 246 3.52 -6.31 22.04
C ALA A 246 2.89 -7.13 23.16
N GLN A 247 2.81 -8.44 23.02
CA GLN A 247 2.33 -9.33 24.08
C GLN A 247 3.26 -9.31 25.30
N ASP A 248 4.58 -9.33 25.08
CA ASP A 248 5.56 -9.26 26.16
C ASP A 248 5.51 -7.89 26.88
N ALA A 249 5.38 -6.79 26.14
CA ALA A 249 5.21 -5.45 26.68
C ALA A 249 3.96 -5.34 27.58
N ILE A 250 2.84 -5.90 27.14
CA ILE A 250 1.59 -5.97 27.93
C ILE A 250 1.81 -6.79 29.20
N ALA A 251 2.45 -7.96 29.09
CA ALA A 251 2.75 -8.81 30.25
C ALA A 251 3.66 -8.10 31.28
N LYS A 252 4.53 -7.21 30.84
CA LYS A 252 5.38 -6.35 31.68
C LYS A 252 4.66 -5.11 32.22
N GLY A 253 3.42 -4.87 31.81
CA GLY A 253 2.60 -3.76 32.29
C GLY A 253 2.91 -2.41 31.63
N LEU A 254 3.49 -2.41 30.42
CA LEU A 254 3.67 -1.19 29.65
C LEU A 254 2.29 -0.58 29.30
N ASP A 255 2.18 0.74 29.41
CA ASP A 255 1.03 1.48 28.89
C ASP A 255 1.26 1.81 27.40
N PRO A 256 0.40 1.37 26.48
CA PRO A 256 0.54 1.68 25.04
C PRO A 256 0.47 3.18 24.72
N ASN A 257 0.00 4.02 25.65
CA ASN A 257 -0.07 5.47 25.48
C ASN A 257 1.15 6.21 26.07
N ASP A 258 2.01 5.52 26.78
CA ASP A 258 3.29 6.06 27.23
C ASP A 258 4.33 5.91 26.10
N PHE A 259 4.33 6.86 25.17
CA PHE A 259 5.20 6.82 24.00
C PHE A 259 6.69 6.84 24.32
N GLU A 260 7.11 7.41 25.45
CA GLU A 260 8.52 7.39 25.86
C GLU A 260 8.92 5.97 26.25
N ALA A 261 8.14 5.31 27.10
CA ALA A 261 8.38 3.94 27.50
C ALA A 261 8.25 2.95 26.33
N VAL A 262 7.26 3.14 25.47
CA VAL A 262 7.05 2.32 24.26
C VAL A 262 8.25 2.46 23.31
N THR A 263 8.73 3.67 23.07
CA THR A 263 9.91 3.91 22.21
C THR A 263 11.16 3.24 22.77
N ALA A 264 11.43 3.42 24.05
CA ALA A 264 12.57 2.78 24.69
C ALA A 264 12.51 1.25 24.59
N TYR A 265 11.33 0.69 24.84
CA TYR A 265 11.11 -0.76 24.75
C TYR A 265 11.25 -1.28 23.32
N THR A 266 10.75 -0.54 22.34
CA THR A 266 10.86 -0.92 20.93
C THR A 266 12.31 -0.93 20.47
N ASN A 267 13.07 0.11 20.81
CA ASN A 267 14.50 0.20 20.47
C ASN A 267 15.29 -0.94 21.12
N GLU A 268 15.07 -1.21 22.41
CA GLU A 268 15.74 -2.32 23.11
C GLU A 268 15.54 -3.69 22.41
N ASN A 269 14.36 -3.91 21.81
CA ASN A 269 13.98 -5.22 21.30
C ASN A 269 14.12 -5.36 19.77
N LEU A 270 14.08 -4.25 19.00
CA LEU A 270 13.99 -4.30 17.54
C LEU A 270 15.10 -3.53 16.82
N GLU A 271 15.76 -2.53 17.43
CA GLU A 271 16.70 -1.64 16.74
C GLU A 271 17.86 -2.41 16.08
N ASP A 272 18.44 -3.38 16.77
CA ASP A 272 19.56 -4.18 16.24
C ASP A 272 19.20 -4.88 14.92
N ARG A 273 17.96 -5.34 14.77
CA ARG A 273 17.52 -6.08 13.60
C ARG A 273 16.88 -5.19 12.54
N TYR A 274 16.09 -4.22 12.95
CA TYR A 274 15.20 -3.45 12.08
C TYR A 274 15.51 -1.95 12.04
N GLY A 275 16.42 -1.42 12.83
CA GLY A 275 16.75 0.01 12.88
C GLY A 275 17.19 0.60 11.54
N ARG A 276 17.59 -0.26 10.58
CA ARG A 276 17.90 0.15 9.21
C ARG A 276 16.67 0.35 8.30
N LEU A 277 15.48 -0.05 8.76
CA LEU A 277 14.27 0.17 7.98
C LEU A 277 14.02 1.68 7.85
N PHE A 278 13.63 2.11 6.66
CA PHE A 278 13.30 3.50 6.42
C PHE A 278 12.21 3.96 7.39
N ARG A 279 12.48 5.06 8.10
CA ARG A 279 11.60 5.64 9.12
C ARG A 279 11.29 4.72 10.33
N PHE A 280 12.18 3.80 10.64
CA PHE A 280 12.04 2.94 11.83
C PHE A 280 11.82 3.77 13.09
N ASP A 281 12.69 4.77 13.34
CA ASP A 281 12.63 5.64 14.53
C ASP A 281 11.29 6.37 14.70
N GLU A 282 10.61 6.64 13.58
CA GLU A 282 9.34 7.36 13.60
C GLU A 282 8.14 6.45 13.84
N TYR A 283 8.18 5.23 13.31
CA TYR A 283 7.00 4.38 13.26
C TYR A 283 7.03 3.16 14.17
N CYS A 284 8.19 2.68 14.56
CA CYS A 284 8.31 1.46 15.36
C CYS A 284 7.52 1.54 16.68
N ALA A 285 7.61 2.65 17.40
CA ALA A 285 6.87 2.86 18.64
C ALA A 285 5.35 2.93 18.40
N MET A 286 4.92 3.57 17.30
CA MET A 286 3.51 3.61 16.92
C MET A 286 2.97 2.23 16.54
N ASN A 287 3.79 1.43 15.85
CA ASN A 287 3.44 0.05 15.52
C ASN A 287 3.26 -0.78 16.79
N LEU A 288 4.20 -0.70 17.72
CA LEU A 288 4.10 -1.42 18.99
C LEU A 288 2.88 -1.00 19.79
N SER A 289 2.68 0.32 19.98
CA SER A 289 1.50 0.86 20.64
C SER A 289 0.21 0.33 20.03
N ARG A 290 0.12 0.30 18.70
CA ARG A 290 -1.05 -0.16 17.98
C ARG A 290 -1.32 -1.65 18.17
N TYR A 291 -0.28 -2.50 18.10
CA TYR A 291 -0.42 -3.93 18.41
C TYR A 291 -0.81 -4.17 19.87
N MET A 292 -0.23 -3.43 20.81
CA MET A 292 -0.62 -3.52 22.22
C MET A 292 -2.10 -3.15 22.43
N GLN A 293 -2.56 -2.05 21.83
CA GLN A 293 -3.95 -1.64 21.90
C GLN A 293 -4.88 -2.68 21.29
N HIS A 294 -4.48 -3.27 20.14
CA HIS A 294 -5.22 -4.35 19.51
C HIS A 294 -5.40 -5.56 20.45
N PHE A 295 -4.33 -6.04 21.07
CA PHE A 295 -4.40 -7.18 21.96
C PHE A 295 -5.16 -6.90 23.28
N LEU A 296 -5.05 -5.68 23.81
CA LEU A 296 -5.78 -5.27 25.02
C LEU A 296 -7.30 -5.15 24.80
N THR A 297 -7.72 -4.77 23.59
CA THR A 297 -9.13 -4.53 23.27
C THR A 297 -9.79 -5.69 22.53
N GLY A 298 -9.03 -6.64 22.03
CA GLY A 298 -9.53 -7.72 21.18
C GLY A 298 -9.82 -7.28 19.75
N GLY A 299 -9.23 -6.18 19.32
CA GLY A 299 -9.43 -5.54 18.04
C GLY A 299 -9.87 -4.08 18.20
N TRP A 300 -9.64 -3.28 17.17
CA TRP A 300 -10.00 -1.87 17.16
C TRP A 300 -10.82 -1.54 15.91
N GLY A 301 -12.04 -1.04 16.10
CA GLY A 301 -12.93 -0.70 15.00
C GLY A 301 -13.36 -1.93 14.21
N ILE A 302 -13.08 -1.95 12.91
CA ILE A 302 -13.44 -3.05 12.00
C ILE A 302 -12.52 -4.26 12.09
N GLU A 303 -11.38 -4.14 12.77
CA GLU A 303 -10.33 -5.17 12.83
C GLU A 303 -10.72 -6.41 13.60
N GLY A 304 -11.88 -6.42 14.16
CA GLY A 304 -12.32 -7.53 15.03
C GLY A 304 -12.24 -8.85 14.29
N ASN A 305 -12.44 -9.86 14.72
CA ASN A 305 -12.63 -11.27 14.56
C ASN A 305 -13.24 -11.72 13.23
N MET A 306 -12.87 -11.12 12.10
CA MET A 306 -13.29 -11.61 10.79
C MET A 306 -12.72 -13.03 10.58
N PRO A 307 -13.53 -13.99 10.16
CA PRO A 307 -13.04 -15.31 9.80
C PRO A 307 -12.00 -15.21 8.69
N PHE A 308 -10.92 -15.95 8.80
CA PHE A 308 -9.88 -16.03 7.79
C PHE A 308 -9.35 -17.46 7.64
N ASP A 309 -8.86 -17.76 6.44
CA ASP A 309 -8.26 -19.03 6.10
C ASP A 309 -6.73 -18.89 6.10
N THR A 310 -6.04 -19.92 6.54
CA THR A 310 -4.58 -20.02 6.53
C THR A 310 -4.08 -21.12 5.58
N THR A 311 -4.98 -21.76 4.87
CA THR A 311 -4.63 -22.77 3.88
C THR A 311 -3.83 -22.13 2.73
N PRO A 312 -2.77 -22.80 2.23
CA PRO A 312 -2.05 -22.32 1.04
C PRO A 312 -2.97 -22.07 -0.15
N LEU A 313 -2.65 -21.04 -0.93
CA LEU A 313 -3.42 -20.62 -2.12
C LEU A 313 -3.17 -21.54 -3.33
#